data_f5af0e6fb23967228ce2ae141aa96c4f
#
_entry.id   f5af0e6fb23967228ce2ae141aa96c4f
#
_cell.length_a   1.000
_cell.length_b   1.000
_cell.length_c   1.000
_cell.angle_alpha   90.00
_cell.angle_beta   90.00
_cell.angle_gamma   90.00
#
_symmetry.space_group_name_H-M   'P 1'
#
loop_
_entity.id
_entity.type
_entity.pdbx_description
1 polymer ?
#
loop_
_entity_poly.entity_id
_entity_poly.type
_entity_poly.pdbx_seq_one_letter_code
_entity_poly.pdbx_strand_id
1 'polypeptide(L)'
;VLEPQEDRYEFAWLDCVMDRFAQEGMFVFLATPSGSKPMWLSEKYPEVRRVNKDGRRDASGGRHNHCMSSPVYRAKTAQMNRALAERYKNHPALALWHVGNEFSGECHCDVCRINFQKWLKTKYQTLEALNEAWWSNFWNHTFTDWSQIPTFDQSIDGLTVDWLRFTNDQHISFLRNEMAPLRELTPNVPCTTNFMGTHEGTNYWEWSEHLDIISNDLYPMPDDREETWKQSIASDFIHSLMRGMSGGKPWILLECSPSSVNWGQ
;
A
#
# COMPACT_ATOMS: atom_id res chain seq x y z
N VAL A 1 11.86 -17.74 -2.27
CA VAL A 1 11.96 -16.46 -3.02
C VAL A 1 11.45 -16.70 -4.43
N LEU A 2 10.49 -15.87 -4.89
CA LEU A 2 9.90 -16.01 -6.23
C LEU A 2 10.84 -15.54 -7.36
N GLU A 3 11.71 -14.59 -7.07
CA GLU A 3 12.70 -14.04 -7.98
C GLU A 3 14.06 -13.96 -7.27
N PRO A 4 14.84 -15.06 -7.22
CA PRO A 4 16.13 -15.12 -6.53
C PRO A 4 17.21 -14.25 -7.20
N GLN A 5 17.08 -13.99 -8.49
CA GLN A 5 17.89 -13.09 -9.30
C GLN A 5 16.99 -12.32 -10.26
N GLU A 6 17.43 -11.18 -10.72
CA GLU A 6 16.66 -10.38 -11.67
C GLU A 6 16.25 -11.18 -12.90
N ASP A 7 14.97 -11.11 -13.24
CA ASP A 7 14.32 -11.77 -14.38
C ASP A 7 14.38 -13.32 -14.36
N ARG A 8 14.80 -13.90 -13.22
CA ARG A 8 14.77 -15.35 -12.99
C ARG A 8 13.70 -15.71 -11.97
N TYR A 9 12.61 -16.30 -12.43
CA TYR A 9 11.48 -16.69 -11.60
C TYR A 9 11.54 -18.17 -11.20
N GLU A 10 11.24 -18.46 -9.93
CA GLU A 10 11.20 -19.82 -9.36
C GLU A 10 9.85 -20.03 -8.65
N PHE A 11 8.91 -20.63 -9.38
CA PHE A 11 7.55 -20.86 -8.89
C PHE A 11 7.27 -22.29 -8.40
N ALA A 12 8.22 -23.23 -8.55
CA ALA A 12 7.99 -24.65 -8.30
C ALA A 12 7.37 -24.96 -6.92
N TRP A 13 7.83 -24.28 -5.86
CA TRP A 13 7.25 -24.44 -4.53
C TRP A 13 5.82 -23.88 -4.44
N LEU A 14 5.55 -22.76 -5.12
CA LEU A 14 4.21 -22.16 -5.14
C LEU A 14 3.26 -23.00 -5.99
N ASP A 15 3.73 -23.61 -7.07
CA ASP A 15 2.95 -24.58 -7.87
C ASP A 15 2.47 -25.74 -6.98
N CYS A 16 3.39 -26.32 -6.19
CA CYS A 16 3.02 -27.42 -5.26
C CYS A 16 1.94 -26.98 -4.28
N VAL A 17 2.02 -25.75 -3.75
CA VAL A 17 1.01 -25.20 -2.85
C VAL A 17 -0.33 -25.01 -3.56
N MET A 18 -0.33 -24.38 -4.71
CA MET A 18 -1.53 -24.11 -5.51
C MET A 18 -2.22 -25.43 -5.93
N ASP A 19 -1.44 -26.39 -6.44
CA ASP A 19 -1.93 -27.70 -6.85
C ASP A 19 -2.53 -28.48 -5.67
N ARG A 20 -1.91 -28.39 -4.49
CA ARG A 20 -2.44 -29.04 -3.30
C ARG A 20 -3.80 -28.47 -2.88
N PHE A 21 -3.94 -27.13 -2.85
CA PHE A 21 -5.22 -26.49 -2.59
C PHE A 21 -6.29 -26.92 -3.61
N ALA A 22 -5.94 -26.95 -4.89
CA ALA A 22 -6.86 -27.39 -5.94
C ALA A 22 -7.32 -28.86 -5.72
N GLN A 23 -6.41 -29.77 -5.37
CA GLN A 23 -6.72 -31.17 -5.10
C GLN A 23 -7.69 -31.36 -3.91
N GLU A 24 -7.59 -30.47 -2.91
CA GLU A 24 -8.49 -30.49 -1.75
C GLU A 24 -9.79 -29.70 -1.98
N GLY A 25 -10.01 -29.17 -3.20
CA GLY A 25 -11.18 -28.35 -3.51
C GLY A 25 -11.20 -27.00 -2.81
N MET A 26 -10.05 -26.49 -2.41
CA MET A 26 -9.89 -25.21 -1.73
C MET A 26 -9.49 -24.09 -2.69
N PHE A 27 -9.82 -22.87 -2.32
CA PHE A 27 -9.47 -21.66 -3.08
C PHE A 27 -8.33 -20.90 -2.42
N VAL A 28 -7.58 -20.16 -3.25
CA VAL A 28 -6.44 -19.35 -2.81
C VAL A 28 -6.67 -17.89 -3.16
N PHE A 29 -6.47 -17.04 -2.18
CA PHE A 29 -6.29 -15.60 -2.36
C PHE A 29 -4.79 -15.35 -2.51
N LEU A 30 -4.32 -15.25 -3.75
CA LEU A 30 -2.90 -15.21 -4.04
C LEU A 30 -2.34 -13.78 -3.88
N ALA A 31 -1.40 -13.64 -2.94
CA ALA A 31 -0.78 -12.35 -2.68
C ALA A 31 0.33 -12.00 -3.67
N THR A 32 0.41 -10.73 -4.08
CA THR A 32 1.57 -10.19 -4.78
C THR A 32 2.66 -9.80 -3.76
N PRO A 33 3.96 -10.01 -4.07
CA PRO A 33 5.02 -9.96 -3.05
C PRO A 33 5.61 -8.56 -2.82
N SER A 34 4.99 -7.49 -3.27
CA SER A 34 5.57 -6.14 -3.25
C SER A 34 5.82 -5.57 -1.84
N GLY A 35 5.11 -6.07 -0.82
CA GLY A 35 5.36 -5.65 0.57
C GLY A 35 6.78 -5.96 1.07
N SER A 36 7.45 -6.98 0.46
CA SER A 36 8.80 -7.41 0.85
C SER A 36 9.63 -7.77 -0.39
N LYS A 37 10.50 -6.85 -0.79
CA LYS A 37 11.35 -7.00 -1.97
C LYS A 37 12.57 -7.90 -1.72
N PRO A 38 13.08 -8.62 -2.73
CA PRO A 38 14.29 -9.41 -2.60
C PRO A 38 15.52 -8.53 -2.38
N MET A 39 16.54 -9.08 -1.70
CA MET A 39 17.75 -8.34 -1.34
C MET A 39 18.49 -7.80 -2.56
N TRP A 40 18.62 -8.60 -3.64
CA TRP A 40 19.29 -8.18 -4.86
C TRP A 40 18.72 -6.89 -5.45
N LEU A 41 17.39 -6.68 -5.34
CA LEU A 41 16.73 -5.48 -5.85
C LEU A 41 17.16 -4.24 -5.07
N SER A 42 17.28 -4.34 -3.74
CA SER A 42 17.76 -3.26 -2.88
C SER A 42 19.24 -2.94 -3.04
N GLU A 43 20.05 -3.94 -3.43
CA GLU A 43 21.48 -3.78 -3.66
C GLU A 43 21.78 -3.19 -5.04
N LYS A 44 21.12 -3.72 -6.06
CA LYS A 44 21.32 -3.28 -7.45
C LYS A 44 20.72 -1.90 -7.71
N TYR A 45 19.60 -1.58 -7.05
CA TYR A 45 18.82 -0.35 -7.23
C TYR A 45 18.56 0.32 -5.87
N PRO A 46 19.57 0.93 -5.22
CA PRO A 46 19.42 1.50 -3.89
C PRO A 46 18.30 2.56 -3.76
N GLU A 47 17.97 3.23 -4.87
CA GLU A 47 16.90 4.24 -4.95
C GLU A 47 15.49 3.67 -4.79
N VAL A 48 15.31 2.35 -4.87
CA VAL A 48 14.02 1.73 -4.56
C VAL A 48 13.68 1.75 -3.08
N ARG A 49 14.70 1.95 -2.22
CA ARG A 49 14.49 2.01 -0.77
C ARG A 49 13.97 3.38 -0.35
N ARG A 50 13.06 3.36 0.59
CA ARG A 50 12.47 4.55 1.19
C ARG A 50 13.53 5.47 1.80
N VAL A 51 13.25 6.77 1.79
CA VAL A 51 13.99 7.79 2.53
C VAL A 51 13.05 8.37 3.58
N ASN A 52 13.47 8.39 4.84
CA ASN A 52 12.68 8.95 5.93
C ASN A 52 12.74 10.50 5.93
N LYS A 53 11.97 11.13 6.81
CA LYS A 53 11.93 12.60 6.94
C LYS A 53 13.28 13.24 7.34
N ASP A 54 14.17 12.47 7.95
CA ASP A 54 15.53 12.94 8.33
C ASP A 54 16.53 12.78 7.17
N GLY A 55 16.09 12.40 5.98
CA GLY A 55 16.92 12.22 4.79
C GLY A 55 17.70 10.90 4.76
N ARG A 56 17.51 10.01 5.71
CA ARG A 56 18.19 8.71 5.74
C ARG A 56 17.42 7.68 4.92
N ARG A 57 18.16 6.95 4.10
CA ARG A 57 17.63 5.83 3.35
C ARG A 57 17.49 4.59 4.24
N ASP A 58 16.38 3.90 4.16
CA ASP A 58 16.15 2.66 4.90
C ASP A 58 17.17 1.59 4.53
N ALA A 59 17.44 0.69 5.47
CA ALA A 59 18.31 -0.46 5.24
C ALA A 59 17.67 -1.43 4.22
N SER A 60 18.49 -2.29 3.62
CA SER A 60 18.02 -3.42 2.85
C SER A 60 17.36 -4.45 3.78
N GLY A 61 16.36 -5.19 3.29
CA GLY A 61 15.59 -6.14 4.06
C GLY A 61 14.41 -5.49 4.80
N GLY A 62 13.66 -6.31 5.53
CA GLY A 62 12.39 -5.90 6.12
C GLY A 62 11.26 -5.75 5.09
N ARG A 63 10.10 -5.29 5.57
CA ARG A 63 8.93 -5.03 4.73
C ARG A 63 8.59 -3.53 4.69
N HIS A 64 7.84 -3.09 3.70
CA HIS A 64 7.32 -1.71 3.55
C HIS A 64 8.39 -0.60 3.51
N ASN A 65 9.63 -0.94 3.17
CA ASN A 65 10.76 0.00 3.11
C ASN A 65 11.11 0.41 1.66
N HIS A 66 10.13 0.42 0.77
CA HIS A 66 10.27 0.80 -0.64
C HIS A 66 9.62 2.13 -0.94
N CYS A 67 10.12 2.83 -1.96
CA CYS A 67 9.55 4.05 -2.48
C CYS A 67 8.51 3.71 -3.55
N MET A 68 7.25 3.98 -3.29
CA MET A 68 6.14 3.71 -4.23
C MET A 68 6.14 4.63 -5.46
N SER A 69 6.92 5.72 -5.41
CA SER A 69 7.15 6.61 -6.57
C SER A 69 8.35 6.19 -7.42
N SER A 70 9.17 5.22 -6.98
CA SER A 70 10.34 4.76 -7.74
C SER A 70 9.92 4.12 -9.07
N PRO A 71 10.39 4.65 -10.22
CA PRO A 71 10.07 4.05 -11.52
C PRO A 71 10.58 2.61 -11.63
N VAL A 72 11.77 2.33 -11.08
CA VAL A 72 12.35 0.99 -11.08
C VAL A 72 11.50 0.03 -10.28
N TYR A 73 11.07 0.43 -9.07
CA TYR A 73 10.25 -0.44 -8.23
C TYR A 73 8.89 -0.72 -8.88
N ARG A 74 8.25 0.29 -9.44
CA ARG A 74 7.00 0.15 -10.20
C ARG A 74 7.13 -0.81 -11.39
N ALA A 75 8.22 -0.71 -12.15
CA ALA A 75 8.47 -1.62 -13.26
C ALA A 75 8.66 -3.06 -12.79
N LYS A 76 9.47 -3.27 -11.74
CA LYS A 76 9.76 -4.61 -11.21
C LYS A 76 8.55 -5.28 -10.55
N THR A 77 7.71 -4.54 -9.83
CA THR A 77 6.46 -5.08 -9.28
C THR A 77 5.46 -5.44 -10.38
N ALA A 78 5.28 -4.59 -11.37
CA ALA A 78 4.41 -4.91 -12.52
C ALA A 78 4.91 -6.15 -13.29
N GLN A 79 6.22 -6.30 -13.46
CA GLN A 79 6.86 -7.44 -14.11
C GLN A 79 6.63 -8.75 -13.34
N MET A 80 6.81 -8.74 -12.02
CA MET A 80 6.54 -9.87 -11.14
C MET A 80 5.05 -10.26 -11.18
N ASN A 81 4.16 -9.28 -11.08
CA ASN A 81 2.72 -9.54 -11.09
C ASN A 81 2.26 -10.08 -12.45
N ARG A 82 2.86 -9.64 -13.56
CA ARG A 82 2.63 -10.23 -14.87
C ARG A 82 3.05 -11.70 -14.90
N ALA A 83 4.24 -12.02 -14.40
CA ALA A 83 4.74 -13.39 -14.35
C ALA A 83 3.83 -14.31 -13.50
N LEU A 84 3.36 -13.83 -12.36
CA LEU A 84 2.38 -14.54 -11.51
C LEU A 84 1.05 -14.75 -12.26
N ALA A 85 0.51 -13.69 -12.86
CA ALA A 85 -0.75 -13.79 -13.59
C ALA A 85 -0.67 -14.73 -14.79
N GLU A 86 0.38 -14.65 -15.59
CA GLU A 86 0.57 -15.58 -16.72
C GLU A 86 0.63 -17.03 -16.28
N ARG A 87 1.30 -17.30 -15.14
CA ARG A 87 1.42 -18.66 -14.63
C ARG A 87 0.12 -19.22 -14.09
N TYR A 88 -0.65 -18.40 -13.34
CA TYR A 88 -1.80 -18.90 -12.59
C TYR A 88 -3.16 -18.51 -13.19
N LYS A 89 -3.23 -17.81 -14.33
CA LYS A 89 -4.50 -17.32 -14.93
C LYS A 89 -5.56 -18.40 -15.18
N ASN A 90 -5.16 -19.65 -15.35
CA ASN A 90 -6.08 -20.77 -15.56
C ASN A 90 -6.06 -21.76 -14.39
N HIS A 91 -5.44 -21.42 -13.27
CA HIS A 91 -5.31 -22.32 -12.15
C HIS A 91 -6.63 -22.41 -11.37
N PRO A 92 -7.19 -23.62 -11.15
CA PRO A 92 -8.53 -23.78 -10.57
C PRO A 92 -8.66 -23.28 -9.13
N ALA A 93 -7.56 -23.24 -8.37
CA ALA A 93 -7.58 -22.72 -7.01
C ALA A 93 -7.52 -21.18 -6.93
N LEU A 94 -7.13 -20.46 -7.99
CA LEU A 94 -7.05 -19.01 -7.95
C LEU A 94 -8.44 -18.39 -7.93
N ALA A 95 -8.80 -17.77 -6.82
CA ALA A 95 -10.10 -17.15 -6.64
C ALA A 95 -10.03 -15.60 -6.53
N LEU A 96 -8.91 -15.06 -6.04
CA LEU A 96 -8.76 -13.64 -5.78
C LEU A 96 -7.27 -13.25 -5.75
N TRP A 97 -6.95 -12.05 -6.22
CA TRP A 97 -5.65 -11.42 -6.03
C TRP A 97 -5.64 -10.55 -4.78
N HIS A 98 -4.77 -10.86 -3.85
CA HIS A 98 -4.41 -9.98 -2.74
C HIS A 98 -3.23 -9.11 -3.18
N VAL A 99 -3.49 -7.87 -3.56
CA VAL A 99 -2.49 -6.97 -4.17
C VAL A 99 -1.71 -6.24 -3.10
N GLY A 100 -0.41 -6.45 -3.05
CA GLY A 100 0.45 -5.90 -2.01
C GLY A 100 0.13 -6.44 -0.62
N ASN A 101 0.29 -5.61 0.38
CA ASN A 101 -0.10 -5.88 1.77
C ASN A 101 -0.02 -4.58 2.57
N GLU A 102 -1.08 -4.20 3.29
CA GLU A 102 -1.08 -3.09 4.26
C GLU A 102 -0.28 -1.86 3.80
N PHE A 103 -0.64 -1.32 2.64
CA PHE A 103 0.07 -0.17 2.06
C PHE A 103 0.18 0.97 3.06
N SER A 104 1.41 1.36 3.36
CA SER A 104 1.66 2.36 4.40
C SER A 104 3.01 3.06 4.26
N GLY A 105 3.15 4.14 5.03
CA GLY A 105 4.39 4.89 5.21
C GLY A 105 4.69 5.87 4.07
N GLU A 106 5.61 6.76 4.35
CA GLU A 106 5.97 7.91 3.52
C GLU A 106 7.40 7.78 3.01
N CYS A 107 7.70 8.38 1.85
CA CYS A 107 9.05 8.43 1.31
C CYS A 107 9.42 9.86 0.92
N HIS A 108 10.45 10.40 1.54
CA HIS A 108 10.91 11.79 1.36
C HIS A 108 12.10 11.92 0.39
N CYS A 109 12.24 11.00 -0.57
CA CYS A 109 13.30 11.08 -1.58
C CYS A 109 13.00 12.16 -2.63
N ASP A 110 14.02 12.52 -3.44
CA ASP A 110 13.88 13.55 -4.48
C ASP A 110 12.78 13.23 -5.51
N VAL A 111 12.58 11.95 -5.85
CA VAL A 111 11.49 11.56 -6.76
C VAL A 111 10.13 11.90 -6.16
N CYS A 112 9.93 11.61 -4.87
CA CYS A 112 8.70 11.95 -4.17
C CYS A 112 8.53 13.46 -4.04
N ARG A 113 9.61 14.21 -3.73
CA ARG A 113 9.59 15.66 -3.67
C ARG A 113 9.17 16.30 -5.01
N ILE A 114 9.80 15.87 -6.11
CA ILE A 114 9.46 16.39 -7.44
C ILE A 114 8.01 16.05 -7.83
N ASN A 115 7.55 14.85 -7.52
CA ASN A 115 6.17 14.44 -7.77
C ASN A 115 5.17 15.23 -6.91
N PHE A 116 5.50 15.49 -5.65
CA PHE A 116 4.69 16.34 -4.77
C PHE A 116 4.57 17.77 -5.30
N GLN A 117 5.68 18.37 -5.73
CA GLN A 117 5.67 19.70 -6.34
C GLN A 117 4.79 19.75 -7.61
N LYS A 118 4.81 18.70 -8.44
CA LYS A 118 3.92 18.58 -9.60
C LYS A 118 2.46 18.46 -9.18
N TRP A 119 2.18 17.66 -8.17
CA TRP A 119 0.84 17.48 -7.61
C TRP A 119 0.28 18.80 -7.06
N LEU A 120 1.10 19.54 -6.32
CA LEU A 120 0.73 20.89 -5.83
C LEU A 120 0.46 21.88 -6.97
N LYS A 121 1.27 21.86 -8.03
CA LYS A 121 1.01 22.68 -9.23
C LYS A 121 -0.35 22.38 -9.86
N THR A 122 -0.73 21.12 -9.91
CA THR A 122 -2.04 20.70 -10.43
C THR A 122 -3.16 21.17 -9.52
N LYS A 123 -2.97 21.12 -8.19
CA LYS A 123 -3.98 21.49 -7.21
C LYS A 123 -4.18 23.00 -7.09
N TYR A 124 -3.10 23.74 -6.96
CA TYR A 124 -3.14 25.19 -6.66
C TYR A 124 -2.95 26.09 -7.88
N GLN A 125 -2.38 25.59 -8.97
CA GLN A 125 -2.07 26.25 -10.22
C GLN A 125 -1.01 27.36 -10.09
N THR A 126 -1.09 28.23 -9.07
CA THR A 126 -0.11 29.30 -8.82
C THR A 126 0.50 29.20 -7.41
N LEU A 127 1.71 29.76 -7.24
CA LEU A 127 2.37 29.85 -5.94
C LEU A 127 1.62 30.77 -4.97
N GLU A 128 1.01 31.81 -5.49
CA GLU A 128 0.21 32.76 -4.71
C GLU A 128 -0.96 32.05 -4.06
N ALA A 129 -1.71 31.23 -4.82
CA ALA A 129 -2.83 30.45 -4.29
C ALA A 129 -2.38 29.41 -3.24
N LEU A 130 -1.21 28.77 -3.46
CA LEU A 130 -0.64 27.86 -2.48
C LEU A 130 -0.22 28.61 -1.20
N ASN A 131 0.51 29.72 -1.33
CA ASN A 131 0.97 30.51 -0.19
C ASN A 131 -0.20 31.04 0.63
N GLU A 132 -1.28 31.48 0.00
CA GLU A 132 -2.51 31.91 0.66
C GLU A 132 -3.17 30.74 1.42
N ALA A 133 -3.35 29.59 0.75
CA ALA A 133 -3.99 28.41 1.33
C ALA A 133 -3.21 27.83 2.53
N TRP A 134 -1.89 27.89 2.49
CA TRP A 134 -1.02 27.38 3.54
C TRP A 134 -0.69 28.43 4.61
N TRP A 135 -1.13 29.70 4.43
CA TRP A 135 -0.76 30.80 5.31
C TRP A 135 0.76 30.95 5.48
N SER A 136 1.52 30.78 4.37
CA SER A 136 2.97 30.65 4.40
C SER A 136 3.73 31.96 4.70
N ASN A 137 3.05 33.08 4.78
CA ASN A 137 3.64 34.36 5.20
C ASN A 137 4.03 34.38 6.69
N PHE A 138 3.47 33.47 7.51
CA PHE A 138 3.87 33.33 8.91
C PHE A 138 5.31 32.79 8.98
N TRP A 139 6.14 33.41 9.82
CA TRP A 139 7.57 33.12 9.97
C TRP A 139 8.37 33.15 8.66
N ASN A 140 7.91 33.91 7.68
CA ASN A 140 8.58 34.10 6.37
C ASN A 140 8.74 32.82 5.55
N HIS A 141 7.76 31.92 5.60
CA HIS A 141 7.74 30.68 4.82
C HIS A 141 7.17 30.85 3.41
N THR A 142 6.98 32.08 2.93
CA THR A 142 6.43 32.34 1.58
C THR A 142 7.34 31.76 0.51
N PHE A 143 6.81 30.83 -0.26
CA PHE A 143 7.51 30.22 -1.38
C PHE A 143 7.48 31.15 -2.60
N THR A 144 8.63 31.36 -3.22
CA THR A 144 8.80 32.17 -4.45
C THR A 144 9.13 31.32 -5.69
N ASP A 145 9.46 30.05 -5.45
CA ASP A 145 9.66 29.03 -6.49
C ASP A 145 9.17 27.67 -6.00
N TRP A 146 8.59 26.88 -6.89
CA TRP A 146 8.07 25.54 -6.57
C TRP A 146 9.15 24.58 -6.05
N SER A 147 10.39 24.75 -6.50
CA SER A 147 11.52 23.91 -6.06
C SER A 147 11.89 24.09 -4.60
N GLN A 148 11.47 25.18 -3.97
CA GLN A 148 11.70 25.47 -2.54
C GLN A 148 10.82 24.61 -1.62
N ILE A 149 9.72 24.05 -2.15
CA ILE A 149 8.76 23.30 -1.35
C ILE A 149 9.36 21.96 -0.93
N PRO A 150 9.55 21.72 0.37
CA PRO A 150 10.07 20.46 0.90
C PRO A 150 8.97 19.40 0.98
N THR A 151 9.34 18.18 1.37
CA THR A 151 8.40 17.10 1.68
C THR A 151 7.94 17.09 3.13
N PHE A 152 8.59 17.85 3.97
CA PHE A 152 8.29 17.94 5.40
C PHE A 152 8.74 19.28 5.97
N ASP A 153 7.87 19.92 6.71
CA ASP A 153 8.14 21.05 7.60
C ASP A 153 7.08 21.05 8.70
N GLN A 154 7.52 20.89 9.95
CA GLN A 154 6.63 20.79 11.09
C GLN A 154 5.89 22.10 11.44
N SER A 155 6.27 23.21 10.82
CA SER A 155 5.69 24.54 11.09
C SER A 155 4.66 24.97 10.04
N ILE A 156 4.39 24.13 9.02
CA ILE A 156 3.43 24.42 7.96
C ILE A 156 2.36 23.30 7.91
N ASP A 157 1.25 23.51 8.60
CA ASP A 157 0.15 22.52 8.65
C ASP A 157 -0.41 22.19 7.27
N GLY A 158 -0.57 23.20 6.40
CA GLY A 158 -1.04 23.00 5.03
C GLY A 158 -0.16 22.07 4.22
N LEU A 159 1.17 22.15 4.39
CA LEU A 159 2.11 21.23 3.77
C LEU A 159 1.89 19.81 4.28
N THR A 160 1.77 19.64 5.60
CA THR A 160 1.57 18.32 6.22
C THR A 160 0.30 17.65 5.71
N VAL A 161 -0.81 18.37 5.67
CA VAL A 161 -2.09 17.85 5.15
C VAL A 161 -1.99 17.47 3.67
N ASP A 162 -1.37 18.32 2.86
CA ASP A 162 -1.22 18.04 1.42
C ASP A 162 -0.20 16.93 1.15
N TRP A 163 0.83 16.80 1.97
CA TRP A 163 1.76 15.69 1.88
C TRP A 163 1.07 14.35 2.16
N LEU A 164 0.20 14.26 3.16
CA LEU A 164 -0.59 13.06 3.46
C LEU A 164 -1.54 12.72 2.31
N ARG A 165 -2.22 13.72 1.73
CA ARG A 165 -3.09 13.52 0.55
C ARG A 165 -2.30 13.04 -0.66
N PHE A 166 -1.17 13.68 -0.96
CA PHE A 166 -0.26 13.24 -2.02
C PHE A 166 0.23 11.81 -1.79
N THR A 167 0.59 11.46 -0.56
CA THR A 167 1.05 10.12 -0.21
C THR A 167 -0.06 9.10 -0.45
N ASN A 168 -1.29 9.39 -0.05
CA ASN A 168 -2.46 8.56 -0.36
C ASN A 168 -2.63 8.35 -1.86
N ASP A 169 -2.57 9.41 -2.67
CA ASP A 169 -2.65 9.32 -4.13
C ASP A 169 -1.52 8.49 -4.74
N GLN A 170 -0.30 8.59 -4.18
CA GLN A 170 0.84 7.78 -4.63
C GLN A 170 0.63 6.29 -4.31
N HIS A 171 0.09 5.96 -3.16
CA HIS A 171 -0.27 4.60 -2.79
C HIS A 171 -1.33 4.03 -3.73
N ILE A 172 -2.42 4.75 -3.98
CA ILE A 172 -3.46 4.34 -4.95
C ILE A 172 -2.87 4.17 -6.35
N SER A 173 -2.01 5.10 -6.78
CA SER A 173 -1.32 5.00 -8.07
C SER A 173 -0.42 3.77 -8.14
N PHE A 174 0.24 3.39 -7.04
CA PHE A 174 1.06 2.19 -6.98
C PHE A 174 0.20 0.91 -6.96
N LEU A 175 -0.88 0.87 -6.20
CA LEU A 175 -1.87 -0.20 -6.23
C LEU A 175 -2.37 -0.45 -7.66
N ARG A 176 -2.75 0.59 -8.38
CA ARG A 176 -3.19 0.50 -9.78
C ARG A 176 -2.10 -0.05 -10.71
N ASN A 177 -0.85 0.36 -10.49
CA ASN A 177 0.30 -0.17 -11.23
C ASN A 177 0.46 -1.67 -11.01
N GLU A 178 0.28 -2.16 -9.80
CA GLU A 178 0.34 -3.58 -9.47
C GLU A 178 -0.85 -4.36 -10.05
N MET A 179 -2.04 -3.79 -10.02
CA MET A 179 -3.26 -4.42 -10.53
C MET A 179 -3.30 -4.50 -12.06
N ALA A 180 -2.64 -3.58 -12.77
CA ALA A 180 -2.74 -3.49 -14.23
C ALA A 180 -2.43 -4.81 -14.95
N PRO A 181 -1.29 -5.50 -14.73
CA PRO A 181 -1.01 -6.78 -15.37
C PRO A 181 -1.94 -7.91 -14.91
N LEU A 182 -2.43 -7.87 -13.66
CA LEU A 182 -3.38 -8.85 -13.13
C LEU A 182 -4.72 -8.74 -13.86
N ARG A 183 -5.28 -7.55 -13.97
CA ARG A 183 -6.55 -7.29 -14.67
C ARG A 183 -6.46 -7.56 -16.17
N GLU A 184 -5.31 -7.28 -16.79
CA GLU A 184 -5.07 -7.59 -18.21
C GLU A 184 -5.15 -9.10 -18.48
N LEU A 185 -4.48 -9.91 -17.65
CA LEU A 185 -4.32 -11.35 -17.88
C LEU A 185 -5.41 -12.21 -17.22
N THR A 186 -6.03 -11.70 -16.15
CA THR A 186 -7.07 -12.39 -15.38
C THR A 186 -8.26 -11.49 -15.11
N PRO A 187 -8.95 -10.98 -16.14
CA PRO A 187 -10.00 -9.96 -16.00
C PRO A 187 -11.20 -10.39 -15.15
N ASN A 188 -11.40 -11.69 -14.97
CA ASN A 188 -12.50 -12.26 -14.19
C ASN A 188 -12.09 -12.61 -12.74
N VAL A 189 -10.82 -12.46 -12.37
CA VAL A 189 -10.35 -12.69 -11.00
C VAL A 189 -10.34 -11.37 -10.25
N PRO A 190 -11.13 -11.22 -9.18
CA PRO A 190 -11.22 -9.97 -8.45
C PRO A 190 -9.91 -9.63 -7.73
N CYS A 191 -9.69 -8.34 -7.51
CA CYS A 191 -8.55 -7.81 -6.78
C CYS A 191 -8.99 -7.14 -5.48
N THR A 192 -8.23 -7.37 -4.41
CA THR A 192 -8.36 -6.69 -3.13
C THR A 192 -7.00 -6.31 -2.58
N THR A 193 -6.97 -5.49 -1.55
CA THR A 193 -5.83 -5.30 -0.63
C THR A 193 -6.37 -5.10 0.78
N ASN A 194 -5.61 -5.51 1.77
CA ASN A 194 -6.03 -5.44 3.17
C ASN A 194 -5.91 -4.02 3.73
N PHE A 195 -6.99 -3.53 4.32
CA PHE A 195 -7.04 -2.30 5.09
C PHE A 195 -6.65 -2.55 6.55
N MET A 196 -6.20 -1.53 7.22
CA MET A 196 -5.79 -1.57 8.64
C MET A 196 -6.75 -0.74 9.51
N GLY A 197 -8.04 -0.98 9.39
CA GLY A 197 -9.06 -0.27 10.16
C GLY A 197 -9.11 1.23 9.87
N THR A 198 -8.66 2.04 10.83
CA THR A 198 -8.61 3.51 10.75
C THR A 198 -7.16 4.02 10.66
N HIS A 199 -6.33 3.36 9.87
CA HIS A 199 -4.91 3.73 9.73
C HIS A 199 -4.75 5.18 9.27
N GLU A 200 -3.95 5.96 10.01
CA GLU A 200 -3.67 7.35 9.68
C GLU A 200 -2.92 7.50 8.35
N GLY A 201 -3.22 8.57 7.62
CA GLY A 201 -2.57 8.87 6.33
C GLY A 201 -3.12 8.10 5.14
N THR A 202 -4.17 7.28 5.33
CA THR A 202 -4.82 6.53 4.24
C THR A 202 -6.32 6.83 4.20
N ASN A 203 -6.80 7.32 3.05
CA ASN A 203 -8.22 7.54 2.82
C ASN A 203 -8.85 6.31 2.14
N TYR A 204 -9.25 5.33 2.93
CA TYR A 204 -9.81 4.07 2.42
C TYR A 204 -11.12 4.21 1.62
N TRP A 205 -11.85 5.33 1.75
CA TRP A 205 -12.98 5.63 0.88
C TRP A 205 -12.54 5.79 -0.58
N GLU A 206 -11.47 6.53 -0.84
CA GLU A 206 -10.90 6.66 -2.19
C GLU A 206 -10.35 5.33 -2.70
N TRP A 207 -9.71 4.53 -1.82
CA TRP A 207 -9.21 3.21 -2.17
C TRP A 207 -10.32 2.26 -2.59
N SER A 208 -11.47 2.32 -1.92
CA SER A 208 -12.62 1.44 -2.20
C SER A 208 -13.13 1.55 -3.63
N GLU A 209 -12.93 2.69 -4.28
CA GLU A 209 -13.31 2.91 -5.68
C GLU A 209 -12.45 2.13 -6.69
N HIS A 210 -11.29 1.65 -6.26
CA HIS A 210 -10.32 0.95 -7.12
C HIS A 210 -10.31 -0.57 -6.92
N LEU A 211 -10.96 -1.07 -5.88
CA LEU A 211 -10.98 -2.48 -5.50
C LEU A 211 -12.30 -3.15 -5.88
N ASP A 212 -12.22 -4.43 -6.24
CA ASP A 212 -13.40 -5.22 -6.57
C ASP A 212 -14.10 -5.73 -5.28
N ILE A 213 -13.31 -5.98 -4.24
CA ILE A 213 -13.77 -6.42 -2.91
C ILE A 213 -13.00 -5.63 -1.86
N ILE A 214 -13.69 -5.13 -0.85
CA ILE A 214 -13.06 -4.51 0.31
C ILE A 214 -12.59 -5.61 1.26
N SER A 215 -11.38 -5.48 1.77
CA SER A 215 -10.87 -6.36 2.81
C SER A 215 -10.15 -5.59 3.92
N ASN A 216 -10.13 -6.17 5.11
CA ASN A 216 -9.53 -5.54 6.28
C ASN A 216 -8.85 -6.58 7.16
N ASP A 217 -7.86 -6.14 7.91
CA ASP A 217 -7.19 -6.92 8.94
C ASP A 217 -7.65 -6.44 10.30
N LEU A 218 -7.95 -7.38 11.18
CA LEU A 218 -8.36 -7.09 12.53
C LEU A 218 -7.85 -8.15 13.49
N TYR A 219 -7.05 -7.73 14.45
CA TYR A 219 -6.46 -8.58 15.48
C TYR A 219 -7.00 -8.16 16.85
N PRO A 220 -8.20 -8.62 17.24
CA PRO A 220 -8.74 -8.30 18.56
C PRO A 220 -7.85 -8.95 19.61
N MET A 221 -7.17 -8.14 20.39
CA MET A 221 -6.35 -8.62 21.50
C MET A 221 -7.28 -9.08 22.62
N PRO A 222 -7.24 -10.34 23.03
CA PRO A 222 -7.98 -10.77 24.22
C PRO A 222 -7.35 -10.09 25.43
N ASP A 223 -7.98 -9.03 25.89
CA ASP A 223 -7.66 -8.50 27.20
C ASP A 223 -8.29 -9.42 28.22
N ASP A 224 -7.49 -9.96 29.11
CA ASP A 224 -7.89 -10.94 30.11
C ASP A 224 -8.71 -10.33 31.26
N ARG A 225 -9.12 -9.06 31.15
CA ARG A 225 -9.70 -8.30 32.24
C ARG A 225 -10.83 -7.37 31.80
N GLU A 226 -11.60 -6.96 32.70
CA GLU A 226 -12.80 -6.11 32.81
C GLU A 226 -13.28 -5.28 31.59
N GLU A 227 -12.49 -5.14 30.50
CA GLU A 227 -12.76 -4.25 29.35
C GLU A 227 -12.90 -4.96 28.00
N THR A 228 -13.08 -6.28 27.95
CA THR A 228 -13.28 -7.05 26.70
C THR A 228 -14.40 -6.49 25.81
N TRP A 229 -15.41 -5.88 26.42
CA TRP A 229 -16.50 -5.21 25.70
C TRP A 229 -16.05 -4.03 24.85
N LYS A 230 -14.99 -3.29 25.24
CA LYS A 230 -14.42 -2.19 24.44
C LYS A 230 -13.83 -2.72 23.15
N GLN A 231 -13.16 -3.87 23.19
CA GLN A 231 -12.62 -4.55 22.00
C GLN A 231 -13.74 -4.96 21.04
N SER A 232 -14.86 -5.48 21.58
CA SER A 232 -16.03 -5.83 20.78
C SER A 232 -16.62 -4.59 20.08
N ILE A 233 -16.77 -3.47 20.80
CA ILE A 233 -17.25 -2.21 20.22
C ILE A 233 -16.29 -1.71 19.13
N ALA A 234 -14.97 -1.73 19.37
CA ALA A 234 -13.99 -1.31 18.37
C ALA A 234 -14.05 -2.20 17.12
N SER A 235 -14.18 -3.50 17.30
CA SER A 235 -14.33 -4.46 16.18
C SER A 235 -15.61 -4.20 15.41
N ASP A 236 -16.74 -4.04 16.08
CA ASP A 236 -18.02 -3.75 15.43
C ASP A 236 -18.01 -2.40 14.68
N PHE A 237 -17.35 -1.41 15.24
CA PHE A 237 -17.15 -0.12 14.55
C PHE A 237 -16.38 -0.31 13.24
N ILE A 238 -15.24 -1.01 13.27
CA ILE A 238 -14.43 -1.28 12.08
C ILE A 238 -15.23 -2.11 11.05
N HIS A 239 -15.93 -3.15 11.48
CA HIS A 239 -16.75 -3.97 10.58
C HIS A 239 -17.89 -3.16 9.94
N SER A 240 -18.50 -2.25 10.69
CA SER A 240 -19.54 -1.34 10.18
C SER A 240 -18.96 -0.35 9.18
N LEU A 241 -17.75 0.16 9.43
CA LEU A 241 -17.02 1.02 8.50
C LEU A 241 -16.71 0.30 7.18
N MET A 242 -16.20 -0.94 7.23
CA MET A 242 -15.95 -1.77 6.03
C MET A 242 -17.24 -2.01 5.24
N ARG A 243 -18.34 -2.31 5.92
CA ARG A 243 -19.65 -2.46 5.28
C ARG A 243 -20.13 -1.19 4.61
N GLY A 244 -19.89 -0.03 5.23
CA GLY A 244 -20.20 1.29 4.66
C GLY A 244 -19.40 1.52 3.36
N MET A 245 -18.08 1.33 3.42
CA MET A 245 -17.19 1.49 2.26
C MET A 245 -17.50 0.51 1.12
N SER A 246 -17.94 -0.70 1.43
CA SER A 246 -18.37 -1.68 0.41
C SER A 246 -19.71 -1.36 -0.24
N GLY A 247 -20.40 -0.29 0.17
CA GLY A 247 -21.76 0.04 -0.30
C GLY A 247 -22.79 -1.02 0.07
N GLY A 248 -22.61 -1.71 1.19
CA GLY A 248 -23.45 -2.79 1.68
C GLY A 248 -23.22 -4.15 1.00
N LYS A 249 -22.24 -4.24 0.07
CA LYS A 249 -21.81 -5.53 -0.50
C LYS A 249 -20.99 -6.34 0.51
N PRO A 250 -20.82 -7.64 0.29
CA PRO A 250 -19.89 -8.43 1.09
C PRO A 250 -18.48 -7.85 1.07
N TRP A 251 -17.82 -7.91 2.22
CA TRP A 251 -16.42 -7.58 2.40
C TRP A 251 -15.71 -8.73 3.11
N ILE A 252 -14.39 -8.76 3.13
CA ILE A 252 -13.59 -9.87 3.65
C ILE A 252 -12.79 -9.41 4.86
N LEU A 253 -12.84 -10.18 5.96
CA LEU A 253 -11.83 -10.12 7.01
C LEU A 253 -10.67 -11.00 6.52
N LEU A 254 -9.60 -10.35 6.02
CA LEU A 254 -8.51 -11.04 5.31
C LEU A 254 -7.50 -11.63 6.28
N GLU A 255 -7.17 -10.88 7.31
CA GLU A 255 -6.27 -11.33 8.38
C GLU A 255 -6.97 -11.17 9.73
N CYS A 256 -6.92 -12.21 10.53
CA CYS A 256 -7.49 -12.21 11.88
C CYS A 256 -6.77 -13.24 12.76
N SER A 257 -6.53 -12.88 14.01
CA SER A 257 -6.15 -13.86 15.04
C SER A 257 -7.02 -13.64 16.27
N PRO A 258 -7.73 -14.68 16.74
CA PRO A 258 -8.52 -14.60 17.97
C PRO A 258 -7.66 -14.77 19.23
N SER A 259 -6.33 -14.86 19.08
CA SER A 259 -5.37 -15.08 20.18
C SER A 259 -4.14 -14.21 19.98
N SER A 260 -3.20 -14.29 20.91
CA SER A 260 -1.93 -13.57 20.85
C SER A 260 -1.19 -13.85 19.54
N VAL A 261 -0.66 -12.80 18.96
CA VAL A 261 0.23 -12.85 17.78
C VAL A 261 1.67 -12.63 18.21
N ASN A 262 2.63 -13.20 17.48
CA ASN A 262 4.05 -13.13 17.85
C ASN A 262 4.67 -11.72 17.79
N TRP A 263 4.01 -10.77 17.16
CA TRP A 263 4.43 -9.36 17.05
C TRP A 263 3.66 -8.43 18.02
N GLY A 264 2.67 -8.93 18.74
CA GLY A 264 1.80 -8.17 19.65
C GLY A 264 2.08 -8.46 21.15
N GLN A 265 3.31 -8.84 21.50
CA GLN A 265 3.72 -9.06 22.89
C GLN A 265 4.28 -7.80 23.53
#